data_1cc21507350a7c3108c7855aa935d57d
#
_entry.id   1cc21507350a7c3108c7855aa935d57d
#
_cell.length_a   1.000
_cell.length_b   1.000
_cell.length_c   1.000
_cell.angle_alpha   90.00
_cell.angle_beta   90.00
_cell.angle_gamma   90.00
#
_symmetry.space_group_name_H-M   'P 1'
#
loop_
_entity.id
_entity.type
_entity.pdbx_description
1 polymer ?
#
loop_
_entity_poly.entity_id
_entity_poly.type
_entity_poly.pdbx_seq_one_letter_code
_entity_poly.pdbx_strand_id
1 'polypeptide(L)' 'MNMAKQIYYRRRRKEHARQKCNDLLRAMMGEDLVAQWWTGPNHAFDMQTPETVFDKDHERVYAYIMTSVHGEW' A
#
# COMPACT_ATOMS: atom_id res chain seq x y z
N MET A 1 -14.15 -12.90 23.49
CA MET A 1 -13.28 -11.99 22.76
C MET A 1 -14.08 -10.85 22.14
N ASN A 2 -13.60 -9.64 22.26
CA ASN A 2 -14.36 -8.46 21.88
C ASN A 2 -14.16 -8.13 20.40
N MET A 3 -15.23 -8.17 19.60
CA MET A 3 -15.18 -7.87 18.17
C MET A 3 -14.70 -6.45 17.87
N ALA A 4 -15.07 -5.49 18.70
CA ALA A 4 -14.65 -4.11 18.56
C ALA A 4 -13.13 -3.98 18.62
N LYS A 5 -12.49 -4.78 19.48
CA LYS A 5 -11.04 -4.80 19.64
C LYS A 5 -10.35 -5.33 18.38
N GLN A 6 -10.94 -6.37 17.75
CA GLN A 6 -10.39 -6.92 16.52
C GLN A 6 -10.48 -5.92 15.37
N ILE A 7 -11.61 -5.22 15.26
CA ILE A 7 -11.79 -4.19 14.23
C ILE A 7 -10.76 -3.06 14.42
N TYR A 8 -10.53 -2.65 15.66
CA TYR A 8 -9.55 -1.62 15.98
C TYR A 8 -8.14 -2.01 15.50
N TYR A 9 -7.70 -3.23 15.81
CA TYR A 9 -6.37 -3.70 15.41
C TYR A 9 -6.23 -3.82 13.90
N ARG A 10 -7.27 -4.25 13.19
CA ARG A 10 -7.25 -4.33 11.74
C ARG A 10 -7.07 -2.96 11.11
N ARG A 11 -7.76 -1.95 11.59
CA ARG A 11 -7.63 -0.59 11.10
C ARG A 11 -6.23 -0.05 11.34
N ARG A 12 -5.69 -0.27 12.53
CA ARG A 12 -4.34 0.19 12.85
C ARG A 12 -3.28 -0.47 11.97
N ARG A 13 -3.42 -1.74 11.67
CA ARG A 13 -2.51 -2.42 10.75
C ARG A 13 -2.55 -1.82 9.36
N LYS A 14 -3.73 -1.57 8.86
CA LYS A 14 -3.93 -1.01 7.53
C LYS A 14 -3.35 0.41 7.44
N GLU A 15 -3.63 1.23 8.44
CA GLU A 15 -3.08 2.58 8.49
C GLU A 15 -1.56 2.58 8.59
N HIS A 16 -1.01 1.71 9.40
CA HIS A 16 0.43 1.57 9.55
C HIS A 16 1.08 1.12 8.24
N ALA A 17 0.47 0.16 7.57
CA ALA A 17 0.94 -0.30 6.27
C ALA A 17 0.89 0.83 5.23
N ARG A 18 -0.16 1.66 5.26
CA ARG A 18 -0.27 2.79 4.35
C ARG A 18 0.85 3.80 4.56
N GLN A 19 1.16 4.11 5.82
CA GLN A 19 2.26 5.01 6.14
C GLN A 19 3.59 4.46 5.66
N LYS A 20 3.85 3.18 5.89
CA LYS A 20 5.08 2.54 5.41
C LYS A 20 5.17 2.55 3.89
N CYS A 21 4.06 2.27 3.21
CA CYS A 21 4.01 2.37 1.75
C CYS A 21 4.37 3.77 1.28
N ASN A 22 3.78 4.79 1.89
CA ASN A 22 4.05 6.17 1.52
C ASN A 22 5.52 6.54 1.74
N ASP A 23 6.11 6.11 2.85
CA ASP A 23 7.52 6.37 3.13
C ASP A 23 8.43 5.74 2.07
N LEU A 24 8.14 4.49 1.70
CA LEU A 24 8.91 3.81 0.68
C LEU A 24 8.73 4.45 -0.70
N LEU A 25 7.50 4.82 -1.04
CA LEU A 25 7.21 5.47 -2.32
C LEU A 25 7.90 6.83 -2.42
N ARG A 26 7.92 7.61 -1.34
CA ARG A 26 8.64 8.89 -1.33
C ARG A 26 10.11 8.69 -1.60
N ALA A 27 10.70 7.67 -0.98
CA ALA A 27 12.12 7.36 -1.20
C ALA A 27 12.40 6.92 -2.64
N MET A 28 11.44 6.25 -3.29
CA MET A 28 11.61 5.74 -4.65
C MET A 28 11.36 6.79 -5.72
N MET A 29 10.34 7.62 -5.57
CA MET A 29 9.88 8.48 -6.66
C MET A 29 9.69 9.95 -6.27
N GLY A 30 9.83 10.30 -5.00
CA GLY A 30 9.61 11.65 -4.51
C GLY A 30 8.16 11.94 -4.17
N GLU A 31 7.96 12.94 -3.32
CA GLU A 31 6.67 13.30 -2.76
C GLU A 31 5.61 13.58 -3.84
N ASP A 32 6.03 14.28 -4.90
CA ASP A 32 5.09 14.76 -5.92
C ASP A 32 4.41 13.63 -6.69
N LEU A 33 5.04 12.47 -6.79
CA LEU A 33 4.51 11.35 -7.56
C LEU A 33 3.72 10.34 -6.73
N VAL A 34 3.80 10.44 -5.40
CA VAL A 34 3.16 9.44 -4.52
C VAL A 34 1.65 9.40 -4.73
N ALA A 35 0.98 10.54 -4.73
CA ALA A 35 -0.47 10.59 -4.92
C ALA A 35 -0.89 10.02 -6.27
N GLN A 36 -0.14 10.32 -7.33
CA GLN A 36 -0.42 9.80 -8.66
C GLN A 36 -0.26 8.28 -8.71
N TRP A 37 0.73 7.74 -8.01
CA TRP A 37 0.93 6.30 -7.95
C TRP A 37 -0.29 5.59 -7.37
N TRP A 38 -0.84 6.12 -6.28
CA TRP A 38 -2.01 5.50 -5.62
C TRP A 38 -3.25 5.50 -6.49
N THR A 39 -3.45 6.53 -7.31
CA THR A 39 -4.69 6.74 -8.03
C THR A 39 -4.62 6.39 -9.51
N GLY A 40 -3.44 6.01 -10.01
CA GLY A 40 -3.28 5.59 -11.40
C GLY A 40 -3.45 4.09 -11.57
N PRO A 41 -3.91 3.64 -12.75
CA PRO A 41 -3.97 2.20 -13.03
C PRO A 41 -2.56 1.61 -13.04
N ASN A 42 -2.43 0.38 -12.54
CA ASN A 42 -1.11 -0.24 -12.36
C ASN A 42 -1.13 -1.67 -12.92
N HIS A 43 -0.19 -1.95 -13.83
CA HIS A 43 -0.07 -3.28 -14.43
C HIS A 43 0.12 -4.40 -13.40
N ALA A 44 0.84 -4.12 -12.31
CA ALA A 44 1.08 -5.10 -11.27
C ALA A 44 -0.22 -5.56 -10.58
N PHE A 45 -1.29 -4.77 -10.71
CA PHE A 45 -2.58 -5.04 -10.08
C PHE A 45 -3.70 -5.17 -11.13
N ASP A 46 -3.36 -5.72 -12.29
CA ASP A 46 -4.33 -5.93 -13.38
C ASP A 46 -5.04 -4.64 -13.80
N MET A 47 -4.29 -3.54 -13.85
CA MET A 47 -4.77 -2.21 -14.20
C MET A 47 -5.72 -1.58 -13.18
N GLN A 48 -5.92 -2.21 -12.02
CA GLN A 48 -6.59 -1.56 -10.91
C GLN A 48 -5.66 -0.54 -10.27
N THR A 49 -6.24 0.45 -9.60
CA THR A 49 -5.41 1.39 -8.85
C THR A 49 -4.86 0.73 -7.59
N PRO A 50 -3.63 1.08 -7.18
CA PRO A 50 -3.10 0.57 -5.91
C PRO A 50 -4.02 0.88 -4.73
N GLU A 51 -4.69 2.03 -4.74
CA GLU A 51 -5.63 2.41 -3.70
C GLU A 51 -6.79 1.42 -3.59
N THR A 52 -7.37 1.02 -4.72
CA THR A 52 -8.44 0.03 -4.75
C THR A 52 -7.98 -1.32 -4.22
N VAL A 53 -6.80 -1.77 -4.66
CA VAL A 53 -6.24 -3.03 -4.20
C VAL A 53 -5.89 -2.97 -2.71
N PHE A 54 -5.33 -1.86 -2.26
CA PHE A 54 -4.98 -1.67 -0.85
C PHE A 54 -6.20 -1.78 0.05
N ASP A 55 -7.33 -1.25 -0.38
CA ASP A 55 -8.55 -1.31 0.40
C ASP A 55 -9.03 -2.76 0.62
N LYS A 56 -8.83 -3.61 -0.37
CA LYS A 56 -9.23 -5.02 -0.33
C LYS A 56 -8.16 -5.92 0.27
N ASP A 57 -6.89 -5.65 -0.03
CA ASP A 57 -5.76 -6.51 0.35
C ASP A 57 -4.50 -5.64 0.47
N HIS A 58 -4.37 -4.97 1.59
CA HIS A 58 -3.26 -4.05 1.79
C HIS A 58 -1.90 -4.75 1.81
N GLU A 59 -1.85 -6.02 2.22
CA GLU A 59 -0.60 -6.77 2.26
C GLU A 59 -0.04 -7.00 0.86
N ARG A 60 -0.92 -7.19 -0.12
CA ARG A 60 -0.49 -7.35 -1.51
C ARG A 60 0.23 -6.12 -2.04
N VAL A 61 -0.29 -4.94 -1.73
CA VAL A 61 0.34 -3.68 -2.17
C VAL A 61 1.67 -3.48 -1.45
N TYR A 62 1.69 -3.71 -0.15
CA TYR A 62 2.92 -3.60 0.64
C TYR A 62 4.01 -4.53 0.11
N ALA A 63 3.66 -5.79 -0.15
CA ALA A 63 4.61 -6.77 -0.67
C ALA A 63 5.17 -6.35 -2.03
N TYR A 64 4.33 -5.82 -2.91
CA TYR A 64 4.77 -5.32 -4.21
C TYR A 64 5.79 -4.19 -4.06
N ILE A 65 5.50 -3.22 -3.20
CA ILE A 65 6.40 -2.09 -2.97
C ILE A 65 7.72 -2.57 -2.38
N MET A 66 7.68 -3.49 -1.42
CA MET A 66 8.89 -4.04 -0.82
C MET A 66 9.76 -4.75 -1.85
N THR A 67 9.15 -5.51 -2.75
CA THR A 67 9.88 -6.16 -3.83
C THR A 67 10.56 -5.12 -4.73
N SER A 68 9.87 -4.04 -5.05
CA SER A 68 10.41 -2.97 -5.88
C SER A 68 11.59 -2.26 -5.20
N VAL A 69 11.48 -2.02 -3.89
CA VAL A 69 12.54 -1.36 -3.12
C VAL A 69 13.82 -2.21 -3.13
N HIS A 70 13.67 -3.53 -3.03
CA HIS A 70 14.82 -4.43 -3.03
C HIS A 70 15.41 -4.68 -4.42
N GLY A 71 14.79 -4.13 -5.46
CA GLY A 71 15.31 -4.23 -6.82
C GLY A 71 15.22 -5.60 -7.42
N GLU A 72 14.31 -6.42 -6.96
CA GLU A 72 14.09 -7.76 -7.51
C GLU A 72 13.11 -7.68 -8.68
N TRP A 73 13.67 -7.38 -9.84
CA TRP A 73 12.90 -7.24 -11.05
C TRP A 73 13.03 -8.51 -11.91
#